data_e90a905694d19f3e72f45bf43db9a405
#
_entry.id   e90a905694d19f3e72f45bf43db9a405
#
_cell.length_a   1.000
_cell.length_b   1.000
_cell.length_c   1.000
_cell.angle_alpha   90.00
_cell.angle_beta   90.00
_cell.angle_gamma   90.00
#
_symmetry.space_group_name_H-M   'P 1'
#
loop_
_entity.id
_entity.type
_entity.pdbx_description
1 polymer ?
#
loop_
_entity_poly.entity_id
_entity_poly.type
_entity_poly.pdbx_seq_one_letter_code
_entity_poly.pdbx_strand_id
1 'polypeptide(L)'
;MVGPAAPGQIAKEDYEYKRAGTRNLFVAVEPKGGHREVEVTRRRTKPDFVAFVKFLALAVYAQARKIHLVMDNLNTHFRASFEESMGLEAAAALLSRLEFHYTPKHASWLNMAEIEIGILERQCTRRRLGDEAQLCSEVSAWEQRPNQAQCGIESKFTRQDADRKLARHYVT
;
A
#
# COMPACT_ATOMS: atom_id res chain seq x y z
N MET A 1 4.87 13.34 -38.31
CA MET A 1 5.37 14.64 -38.79
C MET A 1 4.42 15.71 -38.28
N VAL A 2 4.86 16.53 -37.34
CA VAL A 2 4.06 17.66 -36.81
C VAL A 2 4.25 18.80 -37.79
N GLY A 3 3.19 19.27 -38.44
CA GLY A 3 3.23 20.42 -39.32
C GLY A 3 3.42 21.73 -38.54
N PRO A 4 4.01 22.79 -39.11
CA PRO A 4 4.19 24.06 -38.42
C PRO A 4 2.83 24.65 -38.04
N ALA A 5 2.72 25.14 -36.80
CA ALA A 5 1.50 25.79 -36.31
C ALA A 5 1.27 27.12 -37.07
N ALA A 6 0.06 27.30 -37.61
CA ALA A 6 -0.36 28.58 -38.17
C ALA A 6 -0.76 29.55 -37.04
N PRO A 7 -0.62 30.88 -37.23
CA PRO A 7 -1.03 31.84 -36.21
C PRO A 7 -2.49 31.68 -35.84
N GLY A 8 -2.77 31.46 -34.52
CA GLY A 8 -4.11 31.27 -33.99
C GLY A 8 -4.55 29.79 -33.87
N GLN A 9 -3.73 28.81 -34.25
CA GLN A 9 -3.99 27.40 -33.99
C GLN A 9 -3.10 26.89 -32.86
N ILE A 10 -3.74 26.21 -31.88
CA ILE A 10 -3.00 25.51 -30.82
C ILE A 10 -2.25 24.34 -31.47
N ALA A 11 -0.93 24.28 -31.28
CA ALA A 11 -0.12 23.18 -31.74
C ALA A 11 -0.68 21.86 -31.11
N LYS A 12 -1.21 20.98 -31.95
CA LYS A 12 -1.58 19.63 -31.53
C LYS A 12 -0.31 18.79 -31.51
N GLU A 13 0.30 18.63 -30.34
CA GLU A 13 1.28 17.59 -30.15
C GLU A 13 0.56 16.26 -30.09
N ASP A 14 0.96 15.36 -31.00
CA ASP A 14 0.49 13.98 -31.01
C ASP A 14 1.20 13.26 -29.87
N TYR A 15 0.52 13.20 -28.70
CA TYR A 15 1.02 12.45 -27.56
C TYR A 15 0.79 10.95 -27.77
N GLU A 16 1.66 10.30 -28.50
CA GLU A 16 1.71 8.86 -28.48
C GLU A 16 2.03 8.41 -27.04
N TYR A 17 0.97 8.01 -26.31
CA TYR A 17 1.11 7.45 -24.97
C TYR A 17 1.65 6.03 -25.07
N LYS A 18 2.96 5.87 -24.94
CA LYS A 18 3.60 4.58 -24.86
C LYS A 18 3.52 4.08 -23.42
N ARG A 19 2.69 3.05 -23.18
CA ARG A 19 2.61 2.39 -21.88
C ARG A 19 3.94 1.71 -21.57
N ALA A 20 4.62 2.10 -20.50
CA ALA A 20 5.84 1.46 -20.00
C ALA A 20 5.54 0.22 -19.12
N GLY A 21 4.26 -0.17 -18.98
CA GLY A 21 3.79 -1.29 -18.17
C GLY A 21 3.00 -0.85 -16.95
N THR A 22 2.59 -1.81 -16.15
CA THR A 22 1.95 -1.61 -14.83
C THR A 22 2.82 -2.17 -13.72
N ARG A 23 2.78 -1.54 -12.57
CA ARG A 23 3.41 -2.03 -11.33
C ARG A 23 2.40 -2.01 -10.22
N ASN A 24 2.61 -2.84 -9.20
CA ASN A 24 1.82 -2.86 -7.99
C ASN A 24 2.67 -2.31 -6.85
N LEU A 25 2.01 -1.70 -5.88
CA LEU A 25 2.64 -1.22 -4.66
C LEU A 25 2.00 -1.94 -3.48
N PHE A 26 2.81 -2.58 -2.65
CA PHE A 26 2.41 -2.97 -1.31
C PHE A 26 2.80 -1.83 -0.38
N VAL A 27 1.87 -1.38 0.43
CA VAL A 27 2.07 -0.26 1.36
C VAL A 27 1.71 -0.71 2.76
N ALA A 28 2.65 -0.61 3.68
CA ALA A 28 2.42 -0.78 5.10
C ALA A 28 2.69 0.54 5.84
N VAL A 29 1.86 0.83 6.83
CA VAL A 29 1.95 2.05 7.61
C VAL A 29 1.86 1.70 9.09
N GLU A 30 2.80 2.19 9.88
CA GLU A 30 2.72 2.21 11.34
C GLU A 30 2.24 3.60 11.80
N PRO A 31 0.95 3.77 12.12
CA PRO A 31 0.40 5.10 12.34
C PRO A 31 1.06 5.85 13.50
N LYS A 32 1.31 5.19 14.62
CA LYS A 32 1.89 5.82 15.81
C LYS A 32 3.39 6.06 15.69
N GLY A 33 4.12 5.07 15.17
CA GLY A 33 5.58 5.16 14.98
C GLY A 33 5.98 6.03 13.79
N GLY A 34 5.04 6.34 12.91
CA GLY A 34 5.31 7.16 11.74
C GLY A 34 6.18 6.46 10.70
N HIS A 35 6.19 5.13 10.70
CA HIS A 35 6.97 4.34 9.75
C HIS A 35 6.10 3.88 8.57
N ARG A 36 6.67 3.92 7.37
CA ARG A 36 6.08 3.45 6.13
C ARG A 36 7.04 2.51 5.44
N GLU A 37 6.49 1.45 4.86
CA GLU A 37 7.21 0.54 3.97
C GLU A 37 6.43 0.40 2.67
N VAL A 38 7.12 0.59 1.54
CA VAL A 38 6.51 0.50 0.22
C VAL A 38 7.35 -0.40 -0.68
N GLU A 39 6.76 -1.50 -1.12
CA GLU A 39 7.41 -2.42 -2.06
C GLU A 39 6.78 -2.30 -3.45
N VAL A 40 7.62 -2.05 -4.47
CA VAL A 40 7.21 -2.02 -5.87
C VAL A 40 7.36 -3.41 -6.46
N THR A 41 6.25 -3.98 -6.95
CA THR A 41 6.25 -5.33 -7.53
C THR A 41 5.66 -5.35 -8.93
N ARG A 42 6.07 -6.33 -9.73
CA ARG A 42 5.51 -6.53 -11.08
C ARG A 42 4.12 -7.14 -11.05
N ARG A 43 3.81 -7.92 -10.02
CA ARG A 43 2.55 -8.65 -9.86
C ARG A 43 2.04 -8.45 -8.43
N ARG A 44 0.75 -8.69 -8.24
CA ARG A 44 0.11 -8.74 -6.94
C ARG A 44 -0.41 -10.15 -6.71
N THR A 45 0.53 -11.08 -6.54
CA THR A 45 0.20 -12.48 -6.25
C THR A 45 0.24 -12.77 -4.75
N LYS A 46 -0.29 -13.93 -4.36
CA LYS A 46 -0.19 -14.38 -2.96
C LYS A 46 1.26 -14.51 -2.49
N PRO A 47 2.20 -15.10 -3.27
CA PRO A 47 3.60 -15.11 -2.91
C PRO A 47 4.22 -13.73 -2.71
N ASP A 48 3.87 -12.73 -3.55
CA ASP A 48 4.38 -11.36 -3.38
C ASP A 48 3.91 -10.77 -2.04
N PHE A 49 2.63 -10.97 -1.69
CA PHE A 49 2.10 -10.55 -0.40
C PHE A 49 2.79 -11.25 0.77
N VAL A 50 2.99 -12.58 0.68
CA VAL A 50 3.70 -13.33 1.72
C VAL A 50 5.14 -12.84 1.88
N ALA A 51 5.83 -12.56 0.77
CA ALA A 51 7.20 -12.04 0.79
C ALA A 51 7.24 -10.66 1.51
N PHE A 52 6.32 -9.77 1.18
CA PHE A 52 6.21 -8.47 1.83
C PHE A 52 5.93 -8.57 3.33
N VAL A 53 4.95 -9.38 3.75
CA VAL A 53 4.65 -9.58 5.17
C VAL A 53 5.80 -10.24 5.91
N LYS A 54 6.49 -11.19 5.28
CA LYS A 54 7.71 -11.82 5.82
C LYS A 54 8.81 -10.77 6.03
N PHE A 55 9.03 -9.90 5.06
CA PHE A 55 9.99 -8.80 5.17
C PHE A 55 9.65 -7.88 6.35
N LEU A 56 8.39 -7.44 6.46
CA LEU A 56 7.93 -6.63 7.59
C LEU A 56 8.21 -7.32 8.93
N ALA A 57 7.85 -8.59 9.04
CA ALA A 57 7.96 -9.30 10.32
C ALA A 57 9.39 -9.68 10.71
N LEU A 58 10.26 -9.99 9.76
CA LEU A 58 11.60 -10.54 10.04
C LEU A 58 12.72 -9.50 9.91
N ALA A 59 12.50 -8.42 9.14
CA ALA A 59 13.49 -7.37 8.96
C ALA A 59 13.06 -6.08 9.68
N VAL A 60 11.92 -5.51 9.32
CA VAL A 60 11.48 -4.22 9.85
C VAL A 60 11.11 -4.33 11.33
N TYR A 61 10.26 -5.29 11.68
CA TYR A 61 9.76 -5.50 13.05
C TYR A 61 10.32 -6.79 13.67
N ALA A 62 11.60 -7.09 13.44
CA ALA A 62 12.25 -8.31 13.93
C ALA A 62 12.12 -8.50 15.44
N GLN A 63 12.17 -7.40 16.21
CA GLN A 63 12.11 -7.41 17.68
C GLN A 63 10.67 -7.40 18.22
N ALA A 64 9.66 -7.19 17.39
CA ALA A 64 8.28 -7.16 17.84
C ALA A 64 7.81 -8.57 18.23
N ARG A 65 7.28 -8.71 19.44
CA ARG A 65 6.71 -9.99 19.91
C ARG A 65 5.41 -10.32 19.19
N LYS A 66 4.64 -9.31 18.82
CA LYS A 66 3.36 -9.42 18.14
C LYS A 66 3.20 -8.27 17.16
N ILE A 67 2.67 -8.55 15.99
CA ILE A 67 2.40 -7.57 14.94
C ILE A 67 0.92 -7.66 14.58
N HIS A 68 0.20 -6.56 14.77
CA HIS A 68 -1.20 -6.44 14.38
C HIS A 68 -1.28 -5.86 12.97
N LEU A 69 -1.77 -6.64 12.03
CA LEU A 69 -1.95 -6.23 10.64
C LEU A 69 -3.41 -5.89 10.39
N VAL A 70 -3.69 -4.61 10.19
CA VAL A 70 -5.02 -4.12 9.77
C VAL A 70 -5.02 -4.07 8.24
N MET A 71 -5.98 -4.73 7.62
CA MET A 71 -6.06 -4.85 6.17
C MET A 71 -7.50 -5.02 5.69
N ASP A 72 -7.71 -4.78 4.41
CA ASP A 72 -9.00 -5.02 3.78
C ASP A 72 -9.26 -6.53 3.66
N ASN A 73 -10.54 -6.89 3.68
CA ASN A 73 -10.98 -8.28 3.58
C ASN A 73 -10.87 -8.80 2.13
N LEU A 74 -9.67 -8.74 1.57
CA LEU A 74 -9.35 -9.27 0.25
C LEU A 74 -9.00 -10.75 0.34
N ASN A 75 -10.01 -11.61 0.22
CA ASN A 75 -9.89 -13.08 0.10
C ASN A 75 -9.15 -13.84 1.21
N THR A 76 -9.90 -14.65 1.88
CA THR A 76 -9.72 -15.38 3.12
C THR A 76 -8.66 -16.50 3.15
N HIS A 77 -7.79 -16.63 2.17
CA HIS A 77 -6.85 -17.76 2.09
C HIS A 77 -5.39 -17.42 2.45
N PHE A 78 -5.20 -16.37 3.24
CA PHE A 78 -3.84 -15.92 3.56
C PHE A 78 -2.99 -16.95 4.30
N ARG A 79 -3.58 -17.66 5.25
CA ARG A 79 -2.83 -18.66 6.03
C ARG A 79 -2.25 -19.76 5.12
N ALA A 80 -3.08 -20.35 4.27
CA ALA A 80 -2.64 -21.34 3.30
C ALA A 80 -1.53 -20.81 2.38
N SER A 81 -1.59 -19.54 2.00
CA SER A 81 -0.56 -18.91 1.16
C SER A 81 0.81 -18.83 1.84
N PHE A 82 0.85 -18.64 3.16
CA PHE A 82 2.11 -18.70 3.92
C PHE A 82 2.65 -20.13 3.96
N GLU A 83 1.79 -21.11 4.22
CA GLU A 83 2.15 -22.52 4.25
C GLU A 83 2.66 -23.02 2.90
N GLU A 84 1.99 -22.64 1.81
CA GLU A 84 2.42 -22.94 0.43
C GLU A 84 3.77 -22.30 0.08
N SER A 85 4.02 -21.07 0.56
CA SER A 85 5.20 -20.30 0.17
C SER A 85 6.44 -20.62 0.99
N MET A 86 6.31 -21.08 2.24
CA MET A 86 7.46 -21.23 3.14
C MET A 86 7.46 -22.55 3.95
N GLY A 87 6.48 -23.42 3.74
CA GLY A 87 6.30 -24.66 4.47
C GLY A 87 5.59 -24.46 5.81
N LEU A 88 5.03 -25.55 6.34
CA LEU A 88 4.14 -25.54 7.53
C LEU A 88 4.83 -24.98 8.77
N GLU A 89 6.03 -25.44 9.06
CA GLU A 89 6.74 -25.07 10.29
C GLU A 89 7.14 -23.60 10.31
N ALA A 90 7.78 -23.13 9.22
CA ALA A 90 8.19 -21.73 9.10
C ALA A 90 6.97 -20.79 9.04
N ALA A 91 5.91 -21.19 8.37
CA ALA A 91 4.66 -20.43 8.33
C ALA A 91 4.01 -20.35 9.73
N ALA A 92 3.97 -21.46 10.48
CA ALA A 92 3.43 -21.46 11.83
C ALA A 92 4.22 -20.54 12.78
N ALA A 93 5.55 -20.58 12.71
CA ALA A 93 6.42 -19.71 13.49
C ALA A 93 6.16 -18.22 13.18
N LEU A 94 6.08 -17.84 11.90
CA LEU A 94 5.80 -16.47 11.47
C LEU A 94 4.39 -16.05 11.90
N LEU A 95 3.38 -16.86 11.60
CA LEU A 95 1.98 -16.58 11.88
C LEU A 95 1.66 -16.49 13.39
N SER A 96 2.45 -17.14 14.24
CA SER A 96 2.32 -17.00 15.69
C SER A 96 2.57 -15.57 16.18
N ARG A 97 3.34 -14.79 15.42
CA ARG A 97 3.66 -13.37 15.69
C ARG A 97 2.68 -12.40 15.03
N LEU A 98 1.87 -12.87 14.09
CA LEU A 98 0.95 -12.03 13.32
C LEU A 98 -0.49 -12.17 13.83
N GLU A 99 -1.17 -11.05 13.93
CA GLU A 99 -2.61 -10.99 14.22
C GLU A 99 -3.29 -10.15 13.15
N PHE A 100 -4.17 -10.79 12.38
CA PHE A 100 -4.86 -10.15 11.26
C PHE A 100 -6.18 -9.54 11.73
N HIS A 101 -6.36 -8.26 11.45
CA HIS A 101 -7.59 -7.50 11.68
C HIS A 101 -8.13 -7.04 10.34
N TYR A 102 -9.34 -7.42 10.03
CA TYR A 102 -9.97 -7.03 8.76
C TYR A 102 -10.90 -5.85 8.96
N THR A 103 -10.82 -4.87 8.06
CA THR A 103 -11.80 -3.80 8.02
C THR A 103 -13.17 -4.37 7.67
N PRO A 104 -14.27 -3.80 8.21
CA PRO A 104 -15.61 -4.24 7.87
C PRO A 104 -15.87 -4.09 6.37
N LYS A 105 -16.74 -4.95 5.84
CA LYS A 105 -17.18 -4.86 4.44
C LYS A 105 -17.75 -3.47 4.19
N HIS A 106 -17.35 -2.82 3.09
CA HIS A 106 -17.70 -1.44 2.74
C HIS A 106 -17.11 -0.33 3.64
N ALA A 107 -16.14 -0.65 4.48
CA ALA A 107 -15.48 0.29 5.37
C ALA A 107 -13.95 0.32 5.19
N SER A 108 -13.47 0.08 3.98
CA SER A 108 -12.03 0.14 3.63
C SER A 108 -11.43 1.51 3.96
N TRP A 109 -12.23 2.58 3.87
CA TRP A 109 -11.83 3.93 4.27
C TRP A 109 -11.38 4.08 5.74
N LEU A 110 -11.63 3.08 6.60
CA LEU A 110 -11.05 2.99 7.94
C LEU A 110 -9.59 2.53 7.92
N ASN A 111 -9.13 1.97 6.80
CA ASN A 111 -7.75 1.56 6.64
C ASN A 111 -6.87 2.78 6.38
N MET A 112 -6.01 3.11 7.33
CA MET A 112 -5.11 4.25 7.22
C MET A 112 -4.14 4.14 6.04
N ALA A 113 -3.83 2.93 5.58
CA ALA A 113 -3.01 2.72 4.39
C ALA A 113 -3.64 3.33 3.14
N GLU A 114 -4.97 3.38 3.02
CA GLU A 114 -5.64 4.05 1.88
C GLU A 114 -5.38 5.56 1.86
N ILE A 115 -5.30 6.18 3.03
CA ILE A 115 -4.95 7.62 3.15
C ILE A 115 -3.52 7.82 2.66
N GLU A 116 -2.59 6.99 3.11
CA GLU A 116 -1.17 7.06 2.70
C GLU A 116 -0.98 6.76 1.21
N ILE A 117 -1.72 5.79 0.66
CA ILE A 117 -1.74 5.52 -0.79
C ILE A 117 -2.18 6.76 -1.55
N GLY A 118 -3.22 7.46 -1.09
CA GLY A 118 -3.69 8.71 -1.70
C GLY A 118 -2.65 9.84 -1.58
N ILE A 119 -1.85 9.87 -0.53
CA ILE A 119 -0.74 10.83 -0.37
C ILE A 119 0.40 10.47 -1.32
N LEU A 120 0.80 9.20 -1.36
CA LEU A 120 1.81 8.67 -2.28
C LEU A 120 1.42 8.97 -3.73
N GLU A 121 0.17 8.73 -4.10
CA GLU A 121 -0.33 9.04 -5.44
C GLU A 121 -0.12 10.52 -5.78
N ARG A 122 -0.60 11.41 -4.95
CA ARG A 122 -0.52 12.87 -5.21
C ARG A 122 0.91 13.39 -5.26
N GLN A 123 1.79 12.87 -4.40
CA GLN A 123 3.15 13.40 -4.22
C GLN A 123 4.18 12.71 -5.12
N CYS A 124 3.95 11.46 -5.51
CA CYS A 124 4.93 10.64 -6.19
C CYS A 124 4.42 10.13 -7.55
N THR A 125 3.29 9.38 -7.59
CA THR A 125 2.94 8.59 -8.77
C THR A 125 1.95 9.26 -9.73
N ARG A 126 1.38 10.41 -9.39
CA ARG A 126 0.42 11.14 -10.25
C ARG A 126 1.05 11.74 -11.52
N ARG A 127 2.37 11.78 -11.62
CA ARG A 127 3.11 12.25 -12.77
C ARG A 127 3.55 11.09 -13.66
N ARG A 128 4.00 11.39 -14.88
CA ARG A 128 4.62 10.38 -15.74
C ARG A 128 5.93 9.91 -15.14
N LEU A 129 6.07 8.61 -15.00
CA LEU A 129 7.30 7.94 -14.62
C LEU A 129 7.75 7.12 -15.83
N GLY A 130 8.99 7.32 -16.26
CA GLY A 130 9.51 6.79 -17.51
C GLY A 130 9.70 5.28 -17.50
N ASP A 131 10.12 4.74 -16.35
CA ASP A 131 10.46 3.32 -16.19
C ASP A 131 10.33 2.85 -14.74
N GLU A 132 10.59 1.56 -14.51
CA GLU A 132 10.54 0.93 -13.19
C GLU A 132 11.61 1.48 -12.24
N ALA A 133 12.80 1.77 -12.74
CA ALA A 133 13.89 2.29 -11.91
C ALA A 133 13.56 3.67 -11.35
N GLN A 134 13.00 4.55 -12.18
CA GLN A 134 12.51 5.85 -11.75
C GLN A 134 11.38 5.71 -10.72
N LEU A 135 10.40 4.81 -10.96
CA LEU A 135 9.34 4.54 -9.99
C LEU A 135 9.90 4.11 -8.64
N CYS A 136 10.81 3.14 -8.61
CA CYS A 136 11.42 2.65 -7.38
C CYS A 136 12.20 3.76 -6.65
N SER A 137 12.97 4.56 -7.38
CA SER A 137 13.72 5.68 -6.81
C SER A 137 12.81 6.74 -6.17
N GLU A 138 11.73 7.11 -6.86
CA GLU A 138 10.77 8.11 -6.37
C GLU A 138 9.98 7.60 -5.17
N VAL A 139 9.56 6.34 -5.19
CA VAL A 139 8.85 5.70 -4.06
C VAL A 139 9.77 5.64 -2.85
N SER A 140 11.03 5.21 -3.02
CA SER A 140 12.00 5.16 -1.94
C SER A 140 12.30 6.55 -1.35
N ALA A 141 12.45 7.57 -2.19
CA ALA A 141 12.65 8.94 -1.72
C ALA A 141 11.41 9.50 -0.99
N TRP A 142 10.21 9.13 -1.44
CA TRP A 142 8.96 9.50 -0.76
C TRP A 142 8.86 8.85 0.62
N GLU A 143 9.16 7.56 0.71
CA GLU A 143 9.11 6.78 1.95
C GLU A 143 10.10 7.28 3.01
N GLN A 144 11.31 7.63 2.59
CA GLN A 144 12.37 8.08 3.51
C GLN A 144 12.02 9.38 4.24
N ARG A 145 11.31 10.32 3.60
CA ARG A 145 10.97 11.62 4.19
C ARG A 145 10.15 11.51 5.47
N PRO A 146 8.96 10.87 5.48
CA PRO A 146 8.17 10.72 6.68
C PRO A 146 8.82 9.79 7.71
N ASN A 147 9.59 8.77 7.26
CA ASN A 147 10.28 7.85 8.16
C ASN A 147 11.39 8.55 8.94
N GLN A 148 12.20 9.39 8.29
CA GLN A 148 13.22 10.20 8.96
C GLN A 148 12.62 11.21 9.93
N ALA A 149 11.48 11.81 9.58
CA ALA A 149 10.78 12.77 10.41
C ALA A 149 9.90 12.11 11.49
N GLN A 150 9.76 10.77 11.48
CA GLN A 150 8.85 10.01 12.35
C GLN A 150 7.44 10.61 12.39
N CYS A 151 6.93 10.97 11.19
CA CYS A 151 5.62 11.61 11.04
C CYS A 151 4.49 10.62 11.32
N GLY A 152 4.09 10.50 12.59
CA GLY A 152 2.94 9.71 13.01
C GLY A 152 1.62 10.25 12.42
N ILE A 153 0.61 9.39 12.38
CA ILE A 153 -0.75 9.75 11.99
C ILE A 153 -1.61 9.83 13.23
N GLU A 154 -2.10 11.02 13.55
CA GLU A 154 -3.10 11.22 14.59
C GLU A 154 -4.51 11.13 13.99
N SER A 155 -5.20 10.02 14.27
CA SER A 155 -6.61 9.89 13.89
C SER A 155 -7.49 10.57 14.94
N LYS A 156 -8.25 11.57 14.50
CA LYS A 156 -9.33 12.17 15.30
C LYS A 156 -10.62 11.35 15.23
N PHE A 157 -10.65 10.32 14.39
CA PHE A 157 -11.81 9.49 14.18
C PHE A 157 -11.92 8.45 15.29
N THR A 158 -12.97 8.52 16.10
CA THR A 158 -13.21 7.64 17.25
C THR A 158 -14.05 6.42 16.87
N ARG A 159 -14.05 5.42 17.77
CA ARG A 159 -14.98 4.28 17.65
C ARG A 159 -16.43 4.73 17.58
N GLN A 160 -16.81 5.74 18.37
CA GLN A 160 -18.18 6.29 18.34
C GLN A 160 -18.54 6.92 17.00
N ASP A 161 -17.56 7.56 16.33
CA ASP A 161 -17.75 8.10 14.98
C ASP A 161 -17.91 6.96 13.97
N ALA A 162 -17.16 5.89 14.12
CA ALA A 162 -17.30 4.69 13.30
C ALA A 162 -18.67 4.06 13.47
N ASP A 163 -19.09 3.81 14.71
CA ASP A 163 -20.39 3.20 15.01
C ASP A 163 -21.55 4.05 14.44
N ARG A 164 -21.47 5.38 14.56
CA ARG A 164 -22.47 6.31 14.00
C ARG A 164 -22.52 6.28 12.47
N LYS A 165 -21.38 6.27 11.81
CA LYS A 165 -21.31 6.22 10.35
C LYS A 165 -21.68 4.86 9.77
N LEU A 166 -21.32 3.80 10.47
CA LEU A 166 -21.54 2.42 10.03
C LEU A 166 -22.92 1.88 10.42
N ALA A 167 -23.61 2.50 11.39
CA ALA A 167 -24.94 2.09 11.82
C ALA A 167 -25.94 1.92 10.66
N ARG A 168 -25.81 2.74 9.61
CA ARG A 168 -26.64 2.64 8.39
C ARG A 168 -26.39 1.41 7.53
N HIS A 169 -25.21 0.76 7.69
CA HIS A 169 -24.80 -0.40 6.91
C HIS A 169 -24.95 -1.72 7.64
N TYR A 170 -25.20 -1.67 8.96
CA TYR A 170 -25.33 -2.84 9.84
C TYR A 170 -26.71 -2.98 10.46
N VAL A 171 -27.71 -2.21 10.01
CA VAL A 171 -29.12 -2.45 10.37
C VAL A 171 -29.56 -3.69 9.59
N THR A 172 -29.50 -4.85 10.21
CA THR A 172 -30.18 -6.07 9.81
C THR A 172 -31.65 -5.96 10.11
#